data_0c49bc3540145ba55b5e29835489ffbc
#
_entry.id   0c49bc3540145ba55b5e29835489ffbc
#
_cell.length_a   1.000
_cell.length_b   1.000
_cell.length_c   1.000
_cell.angle_alpha   90.00
_cell.angle_beta   90.00
_cell.angle_gamma   90.00
#
_symmetry.space_group_name_H-M   'P 1'
#
loop_
_entity.id
_entity.type
_entity.pdbx_description
1 polymer ?
#
loop_
_entity_poly.entity_id
_entity_poly.type
_entity_poly.pdbx_seq_one_letter_code
_entity_poly.pdbx_strand_id
1 'polypeptide(L)' 'MDCREYTCLIIKKDNEFLVGCIIGLNILRWSNSSYDAWRTRTKEHAVKVADYVDGKIMLFNPIVGQLREYKGGLF' A
#
# COMPACT_ATOMS: atom_id res chain seq x y z
N MET A 1 -3.31 -23.42 4.31
CA MET A 1 -2.60 -22.29 3.65
C MET A 1 -2.49 -21.13 4.64
N ASP A 2 -1.30 -20.60 4.77
CA ASP A 2 -1.08 -19.47 5.69
C ASP A 2 -1.44 -18.16 5.00
N CYS A 3 -2.44 -17.45 5.55
CA CYS A 3 -2.89 -16.17 4.98
C CYS A 3 -1.78 -15.11 4.93
N ARG A 4 -0.72 -15.27 5.73
CA ARG A 4 0.39 -14.31 5.73
C ARG A 4 1.11 -14.25 4.38
N GLU A 5 1.03 -15.31 3.58
CA GLU A 5 1.65 -15.33 2.25
C GLU A 5 1.02 -14.29 1.30
N TYR A 6 -0.21 -13.86 1.60
CA TYR A 6 -0.93 -12.91 0.76
C TYR A 6 -0.87 -11.48 1.29
N THR A 7 -0.19 -11.27 2.43
CA THR A 7 -0.05 -9.94 2.99
C THR A 7 0.87 -9.09 2.12
N CYS A 8 0.43 -7.89 1.80
CA CYS A 8 1.18 -6.97 0.98
C CYS A 8 1.18 -5.57 1.59
N LEU A 9 2.00 -4.70 1.02
CA LEU A 9 2.10 -3.31 1.42
C LEU A 9 1.31 -2.46 0.44
N ILE A 10 0.48 -1.57 0.96
CA ILE A 10 -0.26 -0.59 0.18
C ILE A 10 -0.04 0.79 0.80
N ILE A 11 -0.38 1.84 0.06
CA ILE A 11 -0.18 3.21 0.50
C ILE A 11 -1.55 3.85 0.73
N LYS A 12 -1.72 4.45 1.91
CA LYS A 12 -2.94 5.14 2.28
C LYS A 12 -2.63 6.61 2.59
N LYS A 13 -3.49 7.50 2.13
CA LYS A 13 -3.43 8.91 2.48
C LYS A 13 -4.84 9.41 2.72
N ASP A 14 -5.07 10.00 3.90
CA ASP A 14 -6.41 10.37 4.37
C ASP A 14 -7.31 9.12 4.37
N ASN A 15 -8.40 9.12 3.62
CA ASN A 15 -9.30 7.98 3.53
C ASN A 15 -9.22 7.27 2.19
N GLU A 16 -8.12 7.46 1.46
CA GLU A 16 -7.96 6.90 0.13
C GLU A 16 -6.69 6.06 0.02
N PHE A 17 -6.71 5.11 -0.91
CA PHE A 17 -5.58 4.23 -1.17
C PHE A 17 -5.00 4.54 -2.55
N LEU A 18 -3.68 4.56 -2.64
CA LEU A 18 -3.01 4.81 -3.91
C LEU A 18 -3.22 3.63 -4.86
N VAL A 19 -3.80 3.90 -6.01
CA VAL A 19 -4.02 2.90 -7.07
C VAL A 19 -2.80 2.82 -7.98
N GLY A 20 -2.21 3.96 -8.29
CA GLY A 20 -1.01 4.02 -9.10
C GLY A 20 -0.45 5.42 -9.17
N CYS A 21 0.81 5.51 -9.55
CA CYS A 21 1.46 6.79 -9.76
C CYS A 21 2.47 6.69 -10.89
N ILE A 22 2.64 7.79 -11.60
CA ILE A 22 3.70 7.94 -12.59
C ILE A 22 4.56 9.09 -12.11
N ILE A 23 5.68 8.75 -11.48
CA ILE A 23 6.52 9.70 -10.78
C ILE A 23 7.02 10.82 -11.71
N GLY A 24 7.49 10.45 -12.88
CA GLY A 24 8.02 11.44 -13.82
C GLY A 24 6.99 12.43 -14.37
N LEU A 25 5.71 12.05 -14.36
CA LEU A 25 4.61 12.87 -14.88
C LEU A 25 3.72 13.43 -13.78
N ASN A 26 4.01 13.12 -12.53
CA ASN A 26 3.26 13.59 -11.39
C ASN A 26 1.77 13.21 -11.42
N ILE A 27 1.47 12.04 -11.97
CA ILE A 27 0.11 11.53 -12.09
C ILE A 27 -0.15 10.57 -10.94
N LEU A 28 -1.20 10.86 -10.15
CA LEU A 28 -1.59 10.05 -9.01
C LEU A 28 -3.04 9.62 -9.16
N ARG A 29 -3.32 8.36 -8.84
CA ARG A 29 -4.68 7.81 -8.86
C ARG A 29 -5.01 7.23 -7.50
N TRP A 30 -6.19 7.52 -6.99
CA TRP A 30 -6.63 7.14 -5.66
C TRP A 30 -7.98 6.43 -5.72
N SER A 31 -8.23 5.55 -4.74
CA SER A 31 -9.51 4.85 -4.60
C SER A 31 -9.87 4.73 -3.13
N ASN A 32 -11.16 4.66 -2.83
CA ASN A 32 -11.64 4.40 -1.46
C ASN A 32 -11.53 2.94 -1.06
N SER A 33 -11.26 2.05 -2.00
CA SER A 33 -11.18 0.62 -1.74
C SER A 33 -9.74 0.14 -1.66
N SER A 34 -9.41 -0.57 -0.57
CA SER A 34 -8.10 -1.19 -0.41
C SER A 34 -7.86 -2.28 -1.45
N TYR A 35 -8.92 -2.89 -1.99
CA TYR A 35 -8.79 -3.92 -3.01
C TYR A 35 -8.32 -3.37 -4.35
N ASP A 36 -8.54 -2.09 -4.60
CA ASP A 36 -8.07 -1.42 -5.82
C ASP A 36 -6.65 -0.86 -5.67
N ALA A 37 -6.09 -0.91 -4.47
CA ALA A 37 -4.80 -0.29 -4.19
C ALA A 37 -3.65 -0.98 -4.92
N TRP A 38 -2.67 -0.18 -5.33
CA TRP A 38 -1.39 -0.69 -5.78
C TRP A 38 -0.73 -1.47 -4.64
N ARG A 39 -0.16 -2.60 -4.96
CA ARG A 39 0.42 -3.51 -3.97
C ARG A 39 1.88 -3.79 -4.27
N THR A 40 2.66 -3.92 -3.21
CA THR A 40 4.03 -4.37 -3.33
C THR A 40 4.38 -5.23 -2.10
N ARG A 41 5.32 -6.13 -2.26
CA ARG A 41 5.88 -6.90 -1.16
C ARG A 41 7.29 -6.42 -0.82
N THR A 42 7.78 -5.45 -1.54
CA THR A 42 9.11 -4.90 -1.37
C THR A 42 9.03 -3.64 -0.53
N LYS A 43 9.60 -3.69 0.70
CA LYS A 43 9.60 -2.56 1.61
C LYS A 43 10.19 -1.30 0.98
N GLU A 44 11.27 -1.46 0.24
CA GLU A 44 11.96 -0.32 -0.38
C GLU A 44 11.07 0.42 -1.38
N HIS A 45 10.31 -0.33 -2.17
CA HIS A 45 9.35 0.28 -3.09
C HIS A 45 8.24 1.00 -2.34
N ALA A 46 7.73 0.37 -1.28
CA ALA A 46 6.66 0.98 -0.48
C ALA A 46 7.13 2.30 0.15
N VAL A 47 8.32 2.32 0.73
CA VAL A 47 8.89 3.52 1.34
C VAL A 47 9.07 4.62 0.32
N LYS A 48 9.62 4.28 -0.84
CA LYS A 48 9.87 5.25 -1.91
C LYS A 48 8.56 5.89 -2.39
N VAL A 49 7.54 5.07 -2.62
CA VAL A 49 6.25 5.56 -3.08
C VAL A 49 5.55 6.35 -2.00
N ALA A 50 5.57 5.88 -0.75
CA ALA A 50 4.97 6.58 0.37
C ALA A 50 5.58 7.97 0.55
N ASP A 51 6.90 8.08 0.44
CA ASP A 51 7.58 9.37 0.53
C ASP A 51 7.18 10.29 -0.61
N TYR A 52 7.06 9.73 -1.81
CA TYR A 52 6.69 10.53 -2.98
C TYR A 52 5.29 11.13 -2.87
N VAL A 53 4.33 10.37 -2.34
CA VAL A 53 2.95 10.83 -2.24
C VAL A 53 2.60 11.38 -0.85
N ASP A 54 3.54 11.35 0.08
CA ASP A 54 3.33 11.75 1.49
C ASP A 54 2.21 10.93 2.14
N GLY A 55 2.25 9.62 1.92
CA GLY A 55 1.26 8.69 2.43
C GLY A 55 1.82 7.78 3.51
N LYS A 56 0.95 6.93 4.05
CA LYS A 56 1.32 5.91 5.04
C LYS A 56 1.36 4.54 4.40
N ILE A 57 2.30 3.71 4.86
CA ILE A 57 2.36 2.32 4.45
C ILE A 57 1.42 1.51 5.33
N MET A 58 0.57 0.69 4.71
CA MET A 58 -0.35 -0.19 5.41
C MET A 58 -0.09 -1.64 5.01
N LEU A 59 -0.29 -2.56 5.94
CA LEU A 59 -0.28 -3.99 5.67
C LEU A 59 -1.70 -4.41 5.30
N PHE A 60 -1.86 -5.05 4.16
CA PHE A 60 -3.17 -5.47 3.68
C PHE A 60 -3.13 -6.93 3.27
N ASN A 61 -4.10 -7.70 3.77
CA ASN A 61 -4.31 -9.08 3.35
C ASN A 61 -5.66 -9.17 2.64
N PRO A 62 -5.67 -9.29 1.30
CA PRO A 62 -6.91 -9.30 0.54
C PRO A 62 -7.75 -10.57 0.72
N ILE A 63 -7.14 -11.65 1.21
CA ILE A 63 -7.86 -12.93 1.43
C ILE A 63 -8.87 -12.78 2.56
N VAL A 64 -8.47 -12.13 3.65
CA VAL A 64 -9.34 -11.94 4.82
C VAL A 64 -9.79 -10.49 4.98
N GLY A 65 -9.38 -9.60 4.09
CA GLY A 65 -9.76 -8.20 4.14
C GLY A 65 -9.14 -7.44 5.31
N GLN A 66 -8.06 -7.96 5.89
CA GLN A 66 -7.43 -7.33 7.04
C GLN A 66 -6.50 -6.19 6.62
N LEU A 67 -6.64 -5.05 7.30
CA LEU A 67 -5.84 -3.86 7.06
C LEU A 67 -5.23 -3.41 8.37
N ARG A 68 -3.90 -3.25 8.40
CA ARG A 68 -3.16 -2.81 9.58
C ARG A 68 -2.16 -1.75 9.22
N GLU A 69 -1.83 -0.90 10.19
CA GLU A 69 -0.75 0.04 10.02
C GLU A 69 0.59 -0.68 10.01
N TYR A 70 1.45 -0.33 9.07
CA TYR A 70 2.80 -0.90 8.99
C TYR A 70 3.72 -0.13 9.95
N LYS A 71 4.33 -0.88 10.88
CA LYS A 71 5.18 -0.30 11.91
C LYS A 71 6.66 -0.61 11.71
N GLY A 72 7.02 -1.09 10.55
CA GLY A 72 8.41 -1.41 10.23
C GLY A 72 8.87 -2.75 10.81
N GLY A 73 9.77 -3.41 10.11
CA GLY A 73 10.49 -4.57 10.61
C GLY A 73 9.77 -5.91 10.63
N LEU A 74 8.49 -5.94 10.40
CA LEU A 74 7.68 -7.17 10.54
C LEU A 74 7.01 -7.61 9.25
N PHE A 75 7.72 -7.52 8.17
CA PHE A 75 7.15 -7.98 6.90
C PHE A 75 7.90 -9.15 6.30
#